data_c2b493dcff417cd9102927c72b43834c
#
_entry.id   c2b493dcff417cd9102927c72b43834c
#
_cell.length_a   1.000
_cell.length_b   1.000
_cell.length_c   1.000
_cell.angle_alpha   90.00
_cell.angle_beta   90.00
_cell.angle_gamma   90.00
#
_symmetry.space_group_name_H-M   'P 1'
#
loop_
_entity.id
_entity.type
_entity.pdbx_description
1 polymer ?
#
loop_
_entity_poly.entity_id
_entity_poly.type
_entity_poly.pdbx_seq_one_letter_code
_entity_poly.pdbx_strand_id
1 'polypeptide(L)'
;MVNYYEYLLENRISAYYLPYSFEDPRFEDYMNDPRVTSFCVTGCQQGPNGDLTDEQLAELYEKYGDNENWNKKAYFYYVDEPNSPEAIATLRYAHERLEKYVPNARHVTPIVTNPWYGEKDQVEIVSELTNLWCPISSFYTPYELNGDNTFLSSTRTRVLGTMSIDKYGTAEERFSAYKAAGDELWWYVCVIPQYPYANFFTNYQGEWSRVLFWQQYMYDIDGCLYWATNYWNNGAEWRTSDNDYYSGDGLLIYSGHRYGIYGPIGCLRMEYIRDGIEDFEYLTMAEELYGREEVAKVLSKVTTGVLEYTKDSKVIEAAKIELAQMIMDGLEK
;
A
#
# COMPACT_ATOMS: atom_id res chain seq x y z
N MET A 1 0.14 4.36 23.13
CA MET A 1 0.28 4.57 21.67
C MET A 1 1.65 4.10 21.19
N VAL A 2 2.76 4.60 21.76
CA VAL A 2 4.13 4.24 21.34
C VAL A 2 4.38 2.72 21.23
N ASN A 3 3.98 1.92 22.22
CA ASN A 3 4.18 0.46 22.16
C ASN A 3 3.50 -0.22 20.97
N TYR A 4 2.37 0.33 20.50
CA TYR A 4 1.68 -0.19 19.30
C TYR A 4 2.43 0.21 18.04
N TYR A 5 2.96 1.42 18.02
CA TYR A 5 3.79 1.90 16.92
C TYR A 5 5.09 1.07 16.81
N GLU A 6 5.81 0.88 17.92
CA GLU A 6 7.01 0.05 17.96
C GLU A 6 6.74 -1.40 17.51
N TYR A 7 5.62 -1.99 17.94
CA TYR A 7 5.25 -3.32 17.49
C TYR A 7 5.02 -3.40 15.97
N LEU A 8 4.43 -2.36 15.36
CA LEU A 8 4.30 -2.30 13.90
C LEU A 8 5.66 -2.21 13.23
N LEU A 9 6.58 -1.38 13.73
CA LEU A 9 7.95 -1.28 13.21
C LEU A 9 8.73 -2.60 13.34
N GLU A 10 8.58 -3.33 14.44
CA GLU A 10 9.16 -4.67 14.63
C GLU A 10 8.63 -5.68 13.60
N ASN A 11 7.42 -5.44 13.09
CA ASN A 11 6.81 -6.22 12.01
C ASN A 11 6.97 -5.56 10.63
N ARG A 12 7.91 -4.61 10.47
CA ARG A 12 8.25 -3.94 9.19
C ARG A 12 7.11 -3.10 8.59
N ILE A 13 6.21 -2.60 9.43
CA ILE A 13 5.07 -1.78 9.04
C ILE A 13 5.24 -0.38 9.60
N SER A 14 5.26 0.62 8.73
CA SER A 14 5.15 2.02 9.10
C SER A 14 3.67 2.37 9.27
N ALA A 15 3.27 2.86 10.46
CA ALA A 15 1.93 3.39 10.63
C ALA A 15 1.76 4.71 9.87
N TYR A 16 0.50 5.12 9.63
CA TYR A 16 0.23 6.37 8.91
C TYR A 16 0.98 7.55 9.50
N TYR A 17 0.85 7.78 10.79
CA TYR A 17 1.42 8.93 11.48
C TYR A 17 2.52 8.49 12.41
N LEU A 18 3.56 9.32 12.55
CA LEU A 18 4.52 9.15 13.63
C LEU A 18 3.81 9.29 14.99
N PRO A 19 4.33 8.66 16.06
CA PRO A 19 3.64 8.62 17.35
C PRO A 19 3.62 9.96 18.09
N TYR A 20 4.32 10.96 17.58
CA TYR A 20 4.44 12.31 18.10
C TYR A 20 4.13 13.35 17.03
N SER A 21 3.60 14.51 17.42
CA SER A 21 3.43 15.65 16.51
C SER A 21 4.79 16.30 16.21
N PHE A 22 4.86 17.05 15.13
CA PHE A 22 6.09 17.76 14.73
C PHE A 22 6.57 18.82 15.73
N GLU A 23 5.73 19.21 16.71
CA GLU A 23 6.11 20.09 17.82
C GLU A 23 6.89 19.36 18.92
N ASP A 24 6.78 18.04 18.99
CA ASP A 24 7.50 17.22 19.98
C ASP A 24 8.87 16.83 19.40
N PRO A 25 9.99 17.06 20.13
CA PRO A 25 11.33 16.72 19.65
C PRO A 25 11.52 15.25 19.28
N ARG A 26 10.73 14.34 19.86
CA ARG A 26 10.75 12.90 19.52
C ARG A 26 10.18 12.59 18.13
N PHE A 27 9.54 13.55 17.46
CA PHE A 27 9.16 13.42 16.06
C PHE A 27 10.38 13.14 15.18
N GLU A 28 11.46 13.87 15.39
CA GLU A 28 12.70 13.72 14.62
C GLU A 28 13.39 12.37 14.89
N ASP A 29 13.31 11.84 16.11
CA ASP A 29 13.84 10.51 16.44
C ASP A 29 13.18 9.44 15.56
N TYR A 30 11.83 9.48 15.42
CA TYR A 30 11.10 8.55 14.57
C TYR A 30 11.24 8.84 13.06
N MET A 31 11.26 10.09 12.65
CA MET A 31 11.54 10.44 11.26
C MET A 31 12.89 9.88 10.79
N ASN A 32 13.90 9.89 11.67
CA ASN A 32 15.24 9.40 11.39
C ASN A 32 15.42 7.90 11.67
N ASP A 33 14.46 7.21 12.28
CA ASP A 33 14.53 5.77 12.52
C ASP A 33 14.57 5.02 11.17
N PRO A 34 15.58 4.17 10.92
CA PRO A 34 15.70 3.44 9.67
C PRO A 34 14.56 2.43 9.43
N ARG A 35 13.84 2.01 10.47
CA ARG A 35 12.68 1.12 10.36
C ARG A 35 11.44 1.84 9.81
N VAL A 36 11.38 3.17 9.95
CA VAL A 36 10.31 3.99 9.38
C VAL A 36 10.61 4.22 7.91
N THR A 37 9.77 3.70 7.03
CA THR A 37 9.92 3.83 5.57
C THR A 37 9.05 4.95 4.99
N SER A 38 7.92 5.25 5.65
CA SER A 38 7.02 6.32 5.24
C SER A 38 6.18 6.81 6.42
N PHE A 39 5.72 8.05 6.37
CA PHE A 39 4.74 8.60 7.32
C PHE A 39 3.91 9.71 6.68
N CYS A 40 2.63 9.76 7.04
CA CYS A 40 1.72 10.83 6.63
C CYS A 40 1.95 12.06 7.51
N VAL A 41 2.12 13.21 6.89
CA VAL A 41 2.27 14.49 7.59
C VAL A 41 0.91 15.01 8.06
N THR A 42 -0.03 15.08 7.12
CA THR A 42 -1.42 15.45 7.36
C THR A 42 -2.29 14.93 6.21
N GLY A 43 -3.60 14.82 6.41
CA GLY A 43 -4.51 14.34 5.39
C GLY A 43 -5.94 14.10 5.85
N CYS A 44 -6.65 13.27 5.11
CA CYS A 44 -8.06 12.94 5.33
C CYS A 44 -8.33 12.16 6.63
N GLN A 45 -7.33 11.53 7.19
CA GLN A 45 -7.39 10.86 8.49
C GLN A 45 -6.88 11.82 9.58
N GLN A 46 -7.55 11.86 10.71
CA GLN A 46 -7.09 12.68 11.84
C GLN A 46 -5.83 12.06 12.46
N GLY A 47 -4.73 12.76 12.34
CA GLY A 47 -3.45 12.40 12.94
C GLY A 47 -3.06 13.32 14.10
N PRO A 48 -1.89 13.11 14.72
CA PRO A 48 -1.43 13.94 15.83
C PRO A 48 -1.20 15.41 15.46
N ASN A 49 -1.01 15.70 14.16
CA ASN A 49 -0.80 17.07 13.67
C ASN A 49 -2.12 17.78 13.33
N GLY A 50 -3.26 17.05 13.23
CA GLY A 50 -4.52 17.61 12.76
C GLY A 50 -4.44 18.17 11.34
N ASP A 51 -5.36 19.10 11.02
CA ASP A 51 -5.31 19.86 9.77
C ASP A 51 -4.32 21.03 9.91
N LEU A 52 -3.30 21.04 9.05
CA LEU A 52 -2.28 22.07 9.07
C LEU A 52 -2.75 23.32 8.32
N THR A 53 -2.46 24.51 8.87
CA THR A 53 -2.65 25.77 8.15
C THR A 53 -1.59 25.97 7.07
N ASP A 54 -1.76 26.95 6.20
CA ASP A 54 -0.79 27.31 5.17
C ASP A 54 0.55 27.73 5.79
N GLU A 55 0.49 28.48 6.89
CA GLU A 55 1.66 28.93 7.64
C GLU A 55 2.41 27.74 8.24
N GLN A 56 1.69 26.78 8.85
CA GLN A 56 2.30 25.58 9.41
C GLN A 56 2.93 24.68 8.34
N LEU A 57 2.33 24.58 7.15
CA LEU A 57 2.93 23.86 6.03
C LEU A 57 4.24 24.51 5.57
N ALA A 58 4.25 25.86 5.48
CA ALA A 58 5.44 26.61 5.11
C ALA A 58 6.55 26.47 6.17
N GLU A 59 6.20 26.54 7.46
CA GLU A 59 7.15 26.35 8.58
C GLU A 59 7.75 24.93 8.58
N LEU A 60 6.94 23.90 8.31
CA LEU A 60 7.41 22.53 8.20
C LEU A 60 8.37 22.35 7.03
N TYR A 61 8.05 22.95 5.88
CA TYR A 61 8.93 22.88 4.71
C TYR A 61 10.23 23.68 4.94
N GLU A 62 10.17 24.85 5.58
CA GLU A 62 11.37 25.60 5.97
C GLU A 62 12.26 24.76 6.92
N LYS A 63 11.65 24.01 7.84
CA LYS A 63 12.38 23.20 8.81
C LYS A 63 12.95 21.91 8.23
N TYR A 64 12.19 21.21 7.36
CA TYR A 64 12.49 19.85 6.94
C TYR A 64 12.70 19.68 5.43
N GLY A 65 12.45 20.70 4.60
CA GLY A 65 12.51 20.58 3.14
C GLY A 65 13.87 20.15 2.58
N ASP A 66 14.96 20.46 3.29
CA ASP A 66 16.32 20.01 2.96
C ASP A 66 16.70 18.67 3.63
N ASN A 67 15.80 18.09 4.43
CA ASN A 67 16.09 16.85 5.15
C ASN A 67 15.83 15.63 4.27
N GLU A 68 16.84 14.79 4.08
CA GLU A 68 16.79 13.62 3.21
C GLU A 68 15.71 12.61 3.66
N ASN A 69 15.59 12.37 4.98
CA ASN A 69 14.59 11.45 5.52
C ASN A 69 13.17 12.00 5.36
N TRP A 70 12.98 13.31 5.53
CA TRP A 70 11.73 13.96 5.22
C TRP A 70 11.33 13.72 3.75
N ASN A 71 12.20 14.09 2.83
CA ASN A 71 11.91 14.00 1.39
C ASN A 71 11.64 12.57 0.91
N LYS A 72 12.28 11.57 1.53
CA LYS A 72 12.06 10.16 1.20
C LYS A 72 10.84 9.54 1.84
N LYS A 73 10.45 9.97 3.05
CA LYS A 73 9.48 9.27 3.90
C LYS A 73 8.17 10.01 4.09
N ALA A 74 8.19 11.36 4.13
CA ALA A 74 6.99 12.15 4.35
C ALA A 74 6.06 12.12 3.14
N TYR A 75 4.76 11.95 3.37
CA TYR A 75 3.74 12.07 2.33
C TYR A 75 2.49 12.77 2.87
N PHE A 76 1.65 13.25 1.96
CA PHE A 76 0.38 13.92 2.24
C PHE A 76 -0.77 13.11 1.68
N TYR A 77 -1.90 13.09 2.40
CA TYR A 77 -3.05 12.27 2.03
C TYR A 77 -4.35 13.03 2.28
N TYR A 78 -4.74 13.88 1.34
CA TYR A 78 -5.90 14.79 1.54
C TYR A 78 -7.23 14.22 1.09
N VAL A 79 -7.25 13.40 0.05
CA VAL A 79 -8.49 12.86 -0.51
C VAL A 79 -8.40 11.36 -0.68
N ASP A 80 -9.32 10.66 -0.03
CA ASP A 80 -9.45 9.21 -0.15
C ASP A 80 -10.41 8.87 -1.29
N GLU A 81 -9.95 8.03 -2.21
CA GLU A 81 -10.74 7.48 -3.32
C GLU A 81 -11.61 8.54 -4.03
N PRO A 82 -11.03 9.60 -4.61
CA PRO A 82 -11.79 10.64 -5.29
C PRO A 82 -12.62 10.05 -6.43
N ASN A 83 -13.94 10.04 -6.29
CA ASN A 83 -14.87 9.40 -7.24
C ASN A 83 -16.01 10.33 -7.71
N SER A 84 -15.88 11.62 -7.47
CA SER A 84 -16.82 12.64 -7.92
C SER A 84 -16.12 13.92 -8.36
N PRO A 85 -16.77 14.79 -9.15
CA PRO A 85 -16.22 16.09 -9.52
C PRO A 85 -15.81 16.94 -8.31
N GLU A 86 -16.57 16.87 -7.22
CA GLU A 86 -16.32 17.61 -5.98
C GLU A 86 -15.06 17.09 -5.28
N ALA A 87 -14.88 15.75 -5.21
CA ALA A 87 -13.70 15.13 -4.63
C ALA A 87 -12.44 15.44 -5.47
N ILE A 88 -12.57 15.44 -6.80
CA ILE A 88 -11.48 15.85 -7.71
C ILE A 88 -11.15 17.34 -7.54
N ALA A 89 -12.15 18.20 -7.35
CA ALA A 89 -11.90 19.62 -7.07
C ALA A 89 -11.18 19.82 -5.73
N THR A 90 -11.52 19.04 -4.70
CA THR A 90 -10.81 19.04 -3.41
C THR A 90 -9.36 18.56 -3.57
N LEU A 91 -9.13 17.51 -4.37
CA LEU A 91 -7.79 17.01 -4.67
C LEU A 91 -6.94 18.08 -5.38
N ARG A 92 -7.53 18.79 -6.35
CA ARG A 92 -6.88 19.89 -7.06
C ARG A 92 -6.50 21.04 -6.12
N TYR A 93 -7.41 21.44 -5.24
CA TYR A 93 -7.12 22.45 -4.23
C TYR A 93 -5.95 22.01 -3.31
N ALA A 94 -5.96 20.76 -2.88
CA ALA A 94 -4.87 20.22 -2.05
C ALA A 94 -3.53 20.18 -2.82
N HIS A 95 -3.54 19.78 -4.08
CA HIS A 95 -2.37 19.78 -4.95
C HIS A 95 -1.79 21.19 -5.11
N GLU A 96 -2.61 22.17 -5.52
CA GLU A 96 -2.20 23.56 -5.68
C GLU A 96 -1.63 24.17 -4.39
N ARG A 97 -2.20 23.78 -3.25
CA ARG A 97 -1.74 24.18 -1.92
C ARG A 97 -0.37 23.58 -1.58
N LEU A 98 -0.16 22.30 -1.86
CA LEU A 98 1.13 21.63 -1.66
C LEU A 98 2.20 22.21 -2.57
N GLU A 99 1.93 22.39 -3.85
CA GLU A 99 2.85 23.03 -4.81
C GLU A 99 3.36 24.39 -4.33
N LYS A 100 2.49 25.13 -3.63
CA LYS A 100 2.82 26.46 -3.13
C LYS A 100 3.64 26.45 -1.84
N TYR A 101 3.33 25.57 -0.90
CA TYR A 101 3.86 25.62 0.47
C TYR A 101 4.85 24.49 0.77
N VAL A 102 4.78 23.37 0.07
CA VAL A 102 5.65 22.21 0.23
C VAL A 102 6.03 21.67 -1.14
N PRO A 103 6.84 22.41 -1.92
CA PRO A 103 7.24 21.99 -3.26
C PRO A 103 7.83 20.57 -3.27
N ASN A 104 7.46 19.78 -4.29
CA ASN A 104 7.84 18.39 -4.44
C ASN A 104 7.28 17.45 -3.35
N ALA A 105 6.21 17.84 -2.64
CA ALA A 105 5.54 16.97 -1.69
C ALA A 105 5.07 15.67 -2.35
N ARG A 106 5.32 14.53 -1.70
CA ARG A 106 4.74 13.25 -2.09
C ARG A 106 3.26 13.26 -1.70
N HIS A 107 2.38 13.27 -2.68
CA HIS A 107 0.93 13.36 -2.49
C HIS A 107 0.25 12.08 -2.95
N VAL A 108 -0.16 11.23 -2.01
CA VAL A 108 -0.80 9.95 -2.29
C VAL A 108 -2.27 10.12 -2.65
N THR A 109 -2.70 9.43 -3.70
CA THR A 109 -4.10 9.36 -4.10
C THR A 109 -4.52 7.90 -4.32
N PRO A 110 -5.23 7.28 -3.37
CA PRO A 110 -5.86 5.98 -3.58
C PRO A 110 -6.96 6.05 -4.64
N ILE A 111 -7.03 5.04 -5.50
CA ILE A 111 -8.01 4.98 -6.59
C ILE A 111 -8.70 3.62 -6.60
N VAL A 112 -10.03 3.61 -6.40
CA VAL A 112 -10.87 2.39 -6.39
C VAL A 112 -11.78 2.28 -7.60
N THR A 113 -12.09 3.40 -8.26
CA THR A 113 -12.94 3.47 -9.44
C THR A 113 -12.30 4.33 -10.50
N ASN A 114 -12.73 4.16 -11.74
CA ASN A 114 -12.22 4.94 -12.86
C ASN A 114 -13.36 5.39 -13.79
N PRO A 115 -14.30 6.23 -13.30
CA PRO A 115 -15.37 6.78 -14.11
C PRO A 115 -14.84 7.74 -15.17
N TRP A 116 -15.67 7.96 -16.20
CA TRP A 116 -15.38 8.93 -17.27
C TRP A 116 -16.03 10.28 -16.98
N TYR A 117 -15.28 11.34 -17.25
CA TYR A 117 -15.70 12.74 -17.17
C TYR A 117 -15.44 13.42 -18.53
N GLY A 118 -16.43 13.32 -19.41
CA GLY A 118 -16.25 13.76 -20.79
C GLY A 118 -15.35 12.82 -21.60
N GLU A 119 -14.25 13.34 -22.11
CA GLU A 119 -13.29 12.59 -22.92
C GLU A 119 -12.16 11.92 -22.12
N LYS A 120 -12.01 12.26 -20.84
CA LYS A 120 -10.98 11.72 -19.95
C LYS A 120 -11.60 10.80 -18.89
N ASP A 121 -10.92 9.71 -18.55
CA ASP A 121 -11.24 8.94 -17.36
C ASP A 121 -10.61 9.56 -16.10
N GLN A 122 -11.00 9.08 -14.93
CA GLN A 122 -10.53 9.62 -13.65
C GLN A 122 -9.02 9.55 -13.51
N VAL A 123 -8.39 8.45 -13.89
CA VAL A 123 -6.94 8.27 -13.78
C VAL A 123 -6.21 9.33 -14.63
N GLU A 124 -6.70 9.66 -15.83
CA GLU A 124 -6.14 10.73 -16.66
C GLU A 124 -6.28 12.11 -16.01
N ILE A 125 -7.40 12.37 -15.32
CA ILE A 125 -7.61 13.65 -14.64
C ILE A 125 -6.72 13.75 -13.39
N VAL A 126 -6.59 12.66 -12.65
CA VAL A 126 -5.80 12.61 -11.42
C VAL A 126 -4.30 12.65 -11.72
N SER A 127 -3.85 12.26 -12.92
CA SER A 127 -2.44 12.28 -13.28
C SER A 127 -1.77 13.67 -13.25
N GLU A 128 -2.59 14.72 -13.28
CA GLU A 128 -2.13 16.11 -13.14
C GLU A 128 -2.06 16.56 -11.65
N LEU A 129 -2.50 15.72 -10.70
CA LEU A 129 -2.77 16.11 -9.31
C LEU A 129 -2.08 15.24 -8.26
N THR A 130 -1.42 14.18 -8.67
CA THR A 130 -0.72 13.23 -7.79
C THR A 130 0.64 12.87 -8.37
N ASN A 131 1.58 12.53 -7.50
CA ASN A 131 2.89 11.98 -7.85
C ASN A 131 3.21 10.72 -7.03
N LEU A 132 2.23 10.26 -6.23
CA LEU A 132 2.28 9.01 -5.49
C LEU A 132 0.97 8.27 -5.74
N TRP A 133 0.98 7.39 -6.73
CA TRP A 133 -0.16 6.60 -7.13
C TRP A 133 -0.47 5.49 -6.11
N CYS A 134 -1.75 5.21 -5.88
CA CYS A 134 -2.15 4.08 -5.04
C CYS A 134 -3.45 3.43 -5.57
N PRO A 135 -3.42 2.78 -6.76
CA PRO A 135 -4.58 2.06 -7.26
C PRO A 135 -4.88 0.82 -6.41
N ILE A 136 -6.15 0.42 -6.37
CA ILE A 136 -6.54 -0.86 -5.81
C ILE A 136 -5.91 -2.01 -6.62
N SER A 137 -5.40 -3.04 -5.95
CA SER A 137 -4.67 -4.14 -6.60
C SER A 137 -5.45 -4.84 -7.73
N SER A 138 -6.78 -4.84 -7.66
CA SER A 138 -7.63 -5.42 -8.69
C SER A 138 -7.67 -4.67 -10.02
N PHE A 139 -7.10 -3.47 -10.12
CA PHE A 139 -6.93 -2.80 -11.41
C PHE A 139 -6.00 -3.58 -12.35
N TYR A 140 -5.12 -4.41 -11.79
CA TYR A 140 -4.23 -5.33 -12.52
C TYR A 140 -4.92 -6.63 -12.98
N THR A 141 -6.25 -6.69 -12.94
CA THR A 141 -7.04 -7.82 -13.48
C THR A 141 -6.74 -8.00 -14.97
N PRO A 142 -6.57 -9.26 -15.45
CA PRO A 142 -6.37 -9.54 -16.87
C PRO A 142 -7.42 -8.87 -17.76
N TYR A 143 -6.99 -8.34 -18.90
CA TYR A 143 -7.83 -7.57 -19.83
C TYR A 143 -9.12 -8.32 -20.23
N GLU A 144 -9.02 -9.60 -20.48
CA GLU A 144 -10.12 -10.47 -20.91
C GLU A 144 -11.26 -10.54 -19.89
N LEU A 145 -10.96 -10.29 -18.62
CA LEU A 145 -11.93 -10.32 -17.51
C LEU A 145 -12.52 -8.95 -17.17
N ASN A 146 -11.97 -7.86 -17.68
CA ASN A 146 -12.41 -6.51 -17.32
C ASN A 146 -13.85 -6.18 -17.76
N GLY A 147 -14.33 -6.83 -18.82
CA GLY A 147 -15.71 -6.71 -19.31
C GLY A 147 -16.68 -7.76 -18.78
N ASP A 148 -16.23 -8.72 -17.98
CA ASP A 148 -17.07 -9.81 -17.45
C ASP A 148 -17.81 -9.37 -16.18
N ASN A 149 -19.04 -8.91 -16.34
CA ASN A 149 -19.90 -8.51 -15.21
C ASN A 149 -20.16 -9.67 -14.23
N THR A 150 -20.17 -10.93 -14.69
CA THR A 150 -20.36 -12.09 -13.82
C THR A 150 -19.17 -12.26 -12.89
N PHE A 151 -17.95 -12.17 -13.44
CA PHE A 151 -16.72 -12.21 -12.66
C PHE A 151 -16.68 -11.06 -11.64
N LEU A 152 -16.89 -9.81 -12.07
CA LEU A 152 -16.90 -8.63 -11.20
C LEU A 152 -17.95 -8.75 -10.08
N SER A 153 -19.15 -9.21 -10.40
CA SER A 153 -20.20 -9.42 -9.41
C SER A 153 -19.83 -10.50 -8.39
N SER A 154 -19.20 -11.60 -8.83
CA SER A 154 -18.81 -12.70 -7.96
C SER A 154 -17.67 -12.35 -7.00
N THR A 155 -16.73 -11.52 -7.45
CA THR A 155 -15.54 -11.11 -6.67
C THR A 155 -15.74 -9.84 -5.87
N ARG A 156 -16.86 -9.14 -6.05
CA ARG A 156 -17.13 -7.83 -5.44
C ARG A 156 -15.94 -6.88 -5.59
N THR A 157 -15.34 -6.84 -6.77
CA THR A 157 -14.12 -6.08 -7.03
C THR A 157 -14.36 -4.90 -7.97
N ARG A 158 -13.35 -4.06 -8.11
CA ARG A 158 -13.29 -2.94 -9.03
C ARG A 158 -12.10 -3.13 -9.96
N VAL A 159 -12.32 -2.97 -11.25
CA VAL A 159 -11.30 -3.09 -12.29
C VAL A 159 -11.35 -1.89 -13.23
N LEU A 160 -10.30 -1.69 -14.01
CA LEU A 160 -10.36 -0.73 -15.11
C LEU A 160 -11.38 -1.21 -16.16
N GLY A 161 -12.23 -0.29 -16.62
CA GLY A 161 -13.18 -0.58 -17.71
C GLY A 161 -12.46 -0.80 -19.04
N THR A 162 -13.01 -1.66 -19.91
CA THR A 162 -12.45 -1.94 -21.25
C THR A 162 -12.20 -0.67 -22.06
N MET A 163 -13.12 0.30 -22.02
CA MET A 163 -12.98 1.57 -22.72
C MET A 163 -11.75 2.38 -22.25
N SER A 164 -11.41 2.32 -20.95
CA SER A 164 -10.20 2.95 -20.41
C SER A 164 -8.95 2.21 -20.88
N ILE A 165 -8.99 0.87 -20.88
CA ILE A 165 -7.87 0.04 -21.32
C ILE A 165 -7.62 0.22 -22.81
N ASP A 166 -8.67 0.23 -23.63
CA ASP A 166 -8.57 0.44 -25.08
C ASP A 166 -7.95 1.80 -25.45
N LYS A 167 -8.20 2.82 -24.62
CA LYS A 167 -7.67 4.17 -24.86
C LYS A 167 -6.29 4.43 -24.26
N TYR A 168 -6.03 3.92 -23.06
CA TYR A 168 -4.87 4.30 -22.26
C TYR A 168 -3.95 3.13 -21.89
N GLY A 169 -4.28 1.90 -22.30
CA GLY A 169 -3.56 0.68 -21.94
C GLY A 169 -4.03 0.04 -20.64
N THR A 170 -3.48 -1.13 -20.35
CA THR A 170 -3.72 -1.86 -19.09
C THR A 170 -3.23 -1.06 -17.88
N ALA A 171 -3.60 -1.48 -16.67
CA ALA A 171 -3.08 -0.86 -15.45
C ALA A 171 -1.56 -0.93 -15.38
N GLU A 172 -0.99 -2.09 -15.73
CA GLU A 172 0.46 -2.26 -15.74
C GLU A 172 1.14 -1.29 -16.70
N GLU A 173 0.71 -1.21 -17.96
CA GLU A 173 1.28 -0.29 -18.94
C GLU A 173 1.15 1.17 -18.49
N ARG A 174 -0.02 1.53 -17.99
CA ARG A 174 -0.34 2.92 -17.64
C ARG A 174 0.42 3.40 -16.41
N PHE A 175 0.38 2.65 -15.30
CA PHE A 175 1.06 3.05 -14.07
C PHE A 175 2.58 2.92 -14.17
N SER A 176 3.09 1.93 -14.93
CA SER A 176 4.52 1.87 -15.25
C SER A 176 5.00 3.09 -16.05
N ALA A 177 4.15 3.64 -16.94
CA ALA A 177 4.48 4.86 -17.66
C ALA A 177 4.56 6.09 -16.74
N TYR A 178 3.66 6.21 -15.75
CA TYR A 178 3.74 7.29 -14.75
C TYR A 178 4.99 7.12 -13.87
N LYS A 179 5.28 5.91 -13.42
CA LYS A 179 6.51 5.61 -12.67
C LYS A 179 7.76 5.95 -13.47
N ALA A 180 7.81 5.62 -14.74
CA ALA A 180 8.92 5.98 -15.64
C ALA A 180 9.06 7.50 -15.86
N ALA A 181 7.97 8.25 -15.68
CA ALA A 181 7.98 9.71 -15.72
C ALA A 181 8.46 10.36 -14.40
N GLY A 182 8.65 9.58 -13.34
CA GLY A 182 9.19 10.03 -12.05
C GLY A 182 8.21 9.96 -10.88
N ASP A 183 7.00 9.46 -11.10
CA ASP A 183 6.04 9.23 -10.03
C ASP A 183 6.42 7.98 -9.22
N GLU A 184 5.93 7.91 -7.98
CA GLU A 184 6.00 6.73 -7.13
C GLU A 184 4.70 5.91 -7.24
N LEU A 185 4.80 4.60 -7.17
CA LEU A 185 3.68 3.70 -7.35
C LEU A 185 3.49 2.79 -6.14
N TRP A 186 2.45 3.04 -5.38
CA TRP A 186 1.91 2.11 -4.38
C TRP A 186 0.67 1.42 -4.91
N TRP A 187 0.17 0.47 -4.16
CA TRP A 187 -1.16 -0.10 -4.31
C TRP A 187 -1.80 -0.36 -2.95
N TYR A 188 -3.06 -0.77 -2.94
CA TYR A 188 -3.72 -1.14 -1.69
C TYR A 188 -4.72 -2.28 -1.86
N VAL A 189 -5.07 -2.87 -0.71
CA VAL A 189 -6.20 -3.77 -0.49
C VAL A 189 -6.96 -3.30 0.75
N CYS A 190 -8.25 -3.62 0.81
CA CYS A 190 -9.13 -3.34 1.95
C CYS A 190 -10.25 -4.41 2.03
N VAL A 191 -11.51 -4.04 2.27
CA VAL A 191 -12.69 -4.94 2.15
C VAL A 191 -12.82 -5.53 0.73
N ILE A 192 -12.13 -5.00 -0.22
CA ILE A 192 -11.98 -5.46 -1.61
C ILE A 192 -10.49 -5.36 -2.02
N PRO A 193 -10.08 -6.11 -3.06
CA PRO A 193 -10.85 -7.15 -3.75
C PRO A 193 -10.99 -8.40 -2.88
N GLN A 194 -12.08 -9.14 -3.12
CA GLN A 194 -12.30 -10.43 -2.46
C GLN A 194 -11.75 -11.60 -3.28
N TYR A 195 -11.90 -12.82 -2.77
CA TYR A 195 -11.49 -14.03 -3.49
C TYR A 195 -11.91 -13.97 -4.98
N PRO A 196 -11.03 -14.30 -5.92
CA PRO A 196 -9.76 -15.03 -5.75
C PRO A 196 -8.50 -14.17 -5.59
N TYR A 197 -8.60 -12.86 -5.36
CA TYR A 197 -7.44 -12.00 -5.15
C TYR A 197 -6.78 -12.25 -3.79
N ALA A 198 -5.47 -12.05 -3.71
CA ALA A 198 -4.75 -12.03 -2.45
C ALA A 198 -5.19 -10.81 -1.60
N ASN A 199 -5.39 -11.02 -0.30
CA ASN A 199 -5.80 -9.98 0.66
C ASN A 199 -5.54 -10.47 2.09
N PHE A 200 -5.84 -9.64 3.11
CA PHE A 200 -5.56 -9.89 4.52
C PHE A 200 -6.76 -10.39 5.32
N PHE A 201 -7.71 -11.10 4.73
CA PHE A 201 -8.90 -11.59 5.42
C PHE A 201 -8.63 -12.78 6.33
N THR A 202 -9.38 -12.88 7.45
CA THR A 202 -9.27 -13.99 8.41
C THR A 202 -9.78 -15.33 7.89
N ASN A 203 -10.68 -15.31 6.92
CA ASN A 203 -11.24 -16.50 6.25
C ASN A 203 -10.41 -16.96 5.04
N TYR A 204 -9.28 -16.28 4.76
CA TYR A 204 -8.33 -16.70 3.74
C TYR A 204 -7.26 -17.63 4.33
N GLN A 205 -6.60 -18.39 3.48
CA GLN A 205 -5.37 -19.06 3.87
C GLN A 205 -4.30 -18.01 4.14
N GLY A 206 -3.51 -18.19 5.21
CA GLY A 206 -2.55 -17.19 5.64
C GLY A 206 -1.51 -16.84 4.58
N GLU A 207 -1.12 -17.82 3.78
CA GLU A 207 -0.16 -17.68 2.68
C GLU A 207 -0.61 -16.67 1.61
N TRP A 208 -1.91 -16.42 1.46
CA TRP A 208 -2.39 -15.43 0.49
C TRP A 208 -2.02 -14.01 0.88
N SER A 209 -1.92 -13.73 2.18
CA SER A 209 -1.37 -12.45 2.65
C SER A 209 0.10 -12.27 2.25
N ARG A 210 0.86 -13.37 2.22
CA ARG A 210 2.27 -13.40 1.80
C ARG A 210 2.42 -13.23 0.29
N VAL A 211 1.56 -13.89 -0.50
CA VAL A 211 1.57 -13.81 -1.97
C VAL A 211 1.39 -12.38 -2.47
N LEU A 212 0.65 -11.53 -1.77
CA LEU A 212 0.43 -10.13 -2.16
C LEU A 212 1.77 -9.40 -2.40
N PHE A 213 2.81 -9.69 -1.63
CA PHE A 213 4.13 -9.06 -1.76
C PHE A 213 4.96 -9.63 -2.92
N TRP A 214 4.73 -10.90 -3.30
CA TRP A 214 5.27 -11.47 -4.54
C TRP A 214 4.67 -10.81 -5.78
N GLN A 215 3.35 -10.56 -5.74
CA GLN A 215 2.65 -9.80 -6.78
C GLN A 215 3.09 -8.34 -6.82
N GLN A 216 3.33 -7.73 -5.65
CA GLN A 216 3.88 -6.38 -5.53
C GLN A 216 5.22 -6.27 -6.26
N TYR A 217 6.15 -7.19 -6.03
CA TYR A 217 7.41 -7.25 -6.75
C TYR A 217 7.20 -7.46 -8.25
N MET A 218 6.29 -8.37 -8.66
CA MET A 218 6.00 -8.66 -10.06
C MET A 218 5.61 -7.41 -10.85
N TYR A 219 4.74 -6.57 -10.28
CA TYR A 219 4.25 -5.36 -10.91
C TYR A 219 5.09 -4.10 -10.64
N ASP A 220 6.27 -4.27 -10.04
CA ASP A 220 7.18 -3.17 -9.72
C ASP A 220 6.52 -2.06 -8.85
N ILE A 221 5.78 -2.48 -7.83
CA ILE A 221 5.08 -1.60 -6.91
C ILE A 221 5.98 -1.24 -5.72
N ASP A 222 6.16 0.06 -5.47
CA ASP A 222 7.08 0.56 -4.44
C ASP A 222 6.54 0.42 -3.01
N GLY A 223 5.21 0.42 -2.83
CA GLY A 223 4.60 0.37 -1.51
C GLY A 223 3.23 -0.30 -1.48
N CYS A 224 2.86 -0.78 -0.29
CA CYS A 224 1.55 -1.35 -0.04
C CYS A 224 0.86 -0.57 1.08
N LEU A 225 -0.23 0.12 0.75
CA LEU A 225 -1.06 0.81 1.72
C LEU A 225 -2.14 -0.13 2.26
N TYR A 226 -2.33 -0.11 3.57
CA TYR A 226 -3.47 -0.76 4.21
C TYR A 226 -4.12 0.19 5.20
N TRP A 227 -5.41 0.42 5.04
CA TRP A 227 -6.13 1.54 5.67
C TRP A 227 -6.14 1.56 7.20
N ALA A 228 -6.06 0.40 7.87
CA ALA A 228 -5.99 0.29 9.32
C ALA A 228 -5.38 -1.04 9.77
N THR A 229 -4.79 -1.04 10.95
CA THR A 229 -4.31 -2.25 11.64
C THR A 229 -5.08 -2.52 12.93
N ASN A 230 -5.80 -1.53 13.45
CA ASN A 230 -6.40 -1.50 14.78
C ASN A 230 -7.83 -0.96 14.78
N TYR A 231 -8.61 -1.26 13.75
CA TYR A 231 -10.01 -0.85 13.65
C TYR A 231 -10.90 -1.59 14.64
N TRP A 232 -10.78 -1.23 15.90
CA TRP A 232 -11.48 -1.85 17.04
C TRP A 232 -12.88 -1.25 17.22
N ASN A 233 -13.79 -1.58 16.33
CA ASN A 233 -15.13 -1.06 16.38
C ASN A 233 -15.93 -1.66 17.57
N ASN A 234 -16.31 -0.83 18.54
CA ASN A 234 -17.22 -1.15 19.65
C ASN A 234 -16.92 -2.41 20.45
N GLY A 235 -15.64 -2.79 20.59
CA GLY A 235 -15.28 -3.96 21.37
C GLY A 235 -15.34 -5.29 20.65
N ALA A 236 -15.47 -5.26 19.35
CA ALA A 236 -15.66 -6.44 18.51
C ALA A 236 -14.36 -6.97 17.87
N GLU A 237 -13.20 -6.72 18.49
CA GLU A 237 -11.90 -7.14 17.91
C GLU A 237 -11.82 -8.64 17.59
N TRP A 238 -12.51 -9.48 18.40
CA TRP A 238 -12.54 -10.93 18.18
C TRP A 238 -13.69 -11.41 17.31
N ARG A 239 -14.63 -10.54 17.01
CA ARG A 239 -15.70 -10.85 16.09
C ARG A 239 -15.24 -10.48 14.69
N THR A 240 -14.88 -11.48 13.90
CA THR A 240 -15.20 -11.43 12.49
C THR A 240 -16.69 -11.08 12.44
N SER A 241 -17.06 -10.00 11.80
CA SER A 241 -18.47 -9.64 11.70
C SER A 241 -19.26 -10.88 11.25
N ASP A 242 -20.49 -11.04 11.72
CA ASP A 242 -21.42 -12.09 11.24
C ASP A 242 -21.67 -11.93 9.71
N ASN A 243 -21.06 -10.94 9.10
CA ASN A 243 -21.03 -10.66 7.69
C ASN A 243 -19.62 -10.99 7.17
N ASP A 244 -19.50 -12.08 6.40
CA ASP A 244 -18.26 -12.52 5.73
C ASP A 244 -17.56 -11.42 4.91
N TYR A 245 -18.27 -10.33 4.64
CA TYR A 245 -17.79 -9.17 3.88
C TYR A 245 -16.60 -8.46 4.57
N TYR A 246 -16.58 -8.42 5.90
CA TYR A 246 -15.54 -7.67 6.63
C TYR A 246 -14.49 -8.54 7.32
N SER A 247 -14.47 -9.81 7.12
CA SER A 247 -13.59 -10.86 7.67
C SER A 247 -12.23 -10.41 8.23
N GLY A 248 -12.24 -9.57 9.28
CA GLY A 248 -11.02 -9.05 9.93
C GLY A 248 -10.31 -7.94 9.17
N ASP A 249 -10.94 -7.30 8.18
CA ASP A 249 -10.39 -6.14 7.49
C ASP A 249 -10.12 -4.99 8.48
N GLY A 250 -8.96 -4.35 8.37
CA GLY A 250 -8.51 -3.32 9.31
C GLY A 250 -8.08 -3.82 10.69
N LEU A 251 -8.05 -5.14 10.95
CA LEU A 251 -7.75 -5.74 12.25
C LEU A 251 -6.54 -6.68 12.16
N LEU A 252 -5.34 -6.13 12.24
CA LEU A 252 -4.09 -6.91 12.25
C LEU A 252 -3.48 -7.02 13.64
N ILE A 253 -3.86 -6.14 14.56
CA ILE A 253 -3.45 -6.15 15.96
C ILE A 253 -4.65 -6.02 16.88
N TYR A 254 -4.58 -6.58 18.07
CA TYR A 254 -5.63 -6.52 19.06
C TYR A 254 -5.21 -5.72 20.30
N SER A 255 -6.18 -5.13 21.01
CA SER A 255 -5.92 -4.33 22.20
C SER A 255 -5.59 -5.22 23.40
N GLY A 256 -4.32 -5.36 23.76
CA GLY A 256 -3.91 -6.07 24.97
C GLY A 256 -4.47 -5.45 26.24
N HIS A 257 -4.67 -4.14 26.25
CA HIS A 257 -5.19 -3.41 27.40
C HIS A 257 -6.55 -3.93 27.90
N ARG A 258 -7.41 -4.40 26.99
CA ARG A 258 -8.71 -5.02 27.34
C ARG A 258 -8.57 -6.34 28.06
N TYR A 259 -7.43 -6.98 27.96
CA TYR A 259 -7.14 -8.30 28.53
C TYR A 259 -6.09 -8.23 29.64
N GLY A 260 -5.80 -7.01 30.13
CA GLY A 260 -4.79 -6.82 31.18
C GLY A 260 -3.34 -7.03 30.70
N ILE A 261 -3.11 -7.02 29.39
CA ILE A 261 -1.79 -7.15 28.77
C ILE A 261 -1.30 -5.76 28.36
N TYR A 262 -0.07 -5.43 28.74
CA TYR A 262 0.53 -4.16 28.34
C TYR A 262 1.07 -4.23 26.90
N GLY A 263 0.47 -3.45 26.01
CA GLY A 263 0.83 -3.40 24.60
C GLY A 263 -0.14 -4.14 23.67
N PRO A 264 0.21 -4.31 22.39
CA PRO A 264 -0.60 -5.02 21.42
C PRO A 264 -0.57 -6.53 21.59
N ILE A 265 -1.59 -7.20 21.07
CA ILE A 265 -1.60 -8.64 20.82
C ILE A 265 -1.58 -8.82 19.31
N GLY A 266 -0.58 -9.54 18.81
CA GLY A 266 -0.44 -9.86 17.39
C GLY A 266 -1.41 -10.92 16.91
N CYS A 267 -1.46 -11.13 15.60
CA CYS A 267 -2.19 -12.20 14.96
C CYS A 267 -1.33 -12.90 13.90
N LEU A 268 -1.71 -14.12 13.51
CA LEU A 268 -0.98 -14.88 12.48
C LEU A 268 -0.91 -14.15 11.13
N ARG A 269 -1.91 -13.34 10.78
CA ARG A 269 -1.86 -12.55 9.52
C ARG A 269 -0.72 -11.53 9.53
N MET A 270 -0.43 -10.94 10.68
CA MET A 270 0.72 -10.04 10.83
C MET A 270 2.04 -10.77 10.57
N GLU A 271 2.18 -12.00 11.06
CA GLU A 271 3.36 -12.83 10.79
C GLU A 271 3.49 -13.15 9.29
N TYR A 272 2.40 -13.53 8.62
CA TYR A 272 2.42 -13.77 7.17
C TYR A 272 2.69 -12.51 6.36
N ILE A 273 2.21 -11.34 6.80
CA ILE A 273 2.52 -10.05 6.17
C ILE A 273 4.02 -9.76 6.30
N ARG A 274 4.58 -9.92 7.50
CA ARG A 274 6.02 -9.75 7.72
C ARG A 274 6.84 -10.70 6.84
N ASP A 275 6.47 -11.98 6.80
CA ASP A 275 7.14 -12.97 5.95
C ASP A 275 7.06 -12.59 4.47
N GLY A 276 5.93 -12.02 4.02
CA GLY A 276 5.76 -11.52 2.66
C GLY A 276 6.64 -10.31 2.35
N ILE A 277 6.78 -9.38 3.28
CA ILE A 277 7.71 -8.24 3.16
C ILE A 277 9.15 -8.75 3.08
N GLU A 278 9.52 -9.75 3.89
CA GLU A 278 10.83 -10.38 3.81
C GLU A 278 11.05 -11.09 2.46
N ASP A 279 10.03 -11.77 1.93
CA ASP A 279 10.12 -12.39 0.60
C ASP A 279 10.37 -11.34 -0.49
N PHE A 280 9.73 -10.18 -0.41
CA PHE A 280 9.98 -9.06 -1.30
C PHE A 280 11.44 -8.60 -1.24
N GLU A 281 12.04 -8.52 -0.05
CA GLU A 281 13.45 -8.20 0.11
C GLU A 281 14.36 -9.27 -0.51
N TYR A 282 14.05 -10.57 -0.35
CA TYR A 282 14.79 -11.64 -1.01
C TYR A 282 14.74 -11.53 -2.53
N LEU A 283 13.58 -11.21 -3.10
CA LEU A 283 13.43 -10.96 -4.53
C LEU A 283 14.30 -9.79 -4.99
N THR A 284 14.27 -8.68 -4.24
CA THR A 284 15.08 -7.48 -4.55
C THR A 284 16.58 -7.76 -4.45
N MET A 285 17.02 -8.41 -3.38
CA MET A 285 18.44 -8.76 -3.21
C MET A 285 18.94 -9.71 -4.32
N ALA A 286 18.10 -10.67 -4.71
CA ALA A 286 18.44 -11.57 -5.82
C ALA A 286 18.49 -10.84 -7.16
N GLU A 287 17.58 -9.86 -7.39
CA GLU A 287 17.58 -9.01 -8.59
C GLU A 287 18.86 -8.18 -8.70
N GLU A 288 19.33 -7.59 -7.61
CA GLU A 288 20.58 -6.83 -7.58
C GLU A 288 21.80 -7.68 -8.03
N LEU A 289 21.78 -8.97 -7.74
CA LEU A 289 22.89 -9.89 -8.06
C LEU A 289 22.77 -10.56 -9.44
N TYR A 290 21.56 -10.86 -9.89
CA TYR A 290 21.32 -11.69 -11.07
C TYR A 290 20.46 -11.04 -12.15
N GLY A 291 19.83 -9.90 -11.85
CA GLY A 291 18.89 -9.22 -12.74
C GLY A 291 17.49 -9.82 -12.72
N ARG A 292 16.53 -9.00 -13.12
CA ARG A 292 15.09 -9.28 -13.04
C ARG A 292 14.66 -10.54 -13.82
N GLU A 293 15.26 -10.82 -14.97
CA GLU A 293 14.92 -11.98 -15.80
C GLU A 293 15.21 -13.32 -15.08
N GLU A 294 16.29 -13.43 -14.34
CA GLU A 294 16.62 -14.64 -13.58
C GLU A 294 15.67 -14.80 -12.39
N VAL A 295 15.38 -13.72 -11.67
CA VAL A 295 14.45 -13.73 -10.53
C VAL A 295 13.03 -14.04 -11.00
N ALA A 296 12.60 -13.59 -12.17
CA ALA A 296 11.30 -13.89 -12.75
C ALA A 296 11.04 -15.41 -12.93
N LYS A 297 12.08 -16.21 -13.10
CA LYS A 297 11.97 -17.68 -13.18
C LYS A 297 11.55 -18.30 -11.84
N VAL A 298 12.01 -17.74 -10.73
CA VAL A 298 11.59 -18.15 -9.38
C VAL A 298 10.21 -17.58 -9.05
N LEU A 299 10.00 -16.30 -9.31
CA LEU A 299 8.74 -15.59 -9.11
C LEU A 299 7.56 -16.30 -9.77
N SER A 300 7.71 -16.72 -11.03
CA SER A 300 6.67 -17.41 -11.80
C SER A 300 6.20 -18.75 -11.22
N LYS A 301 6.95 -19.34 -10.29
CA LYS A 301 6.51 -20.54 -9.54
C LYS A 301 5.46 -20.18 -8.50
N VAL A 302 5.47 -18.94 -8.00
CA VAL A 302 4.57 -18.45 -6.97
C VAL A 302 3.39 -17.70 -7.57
N THR A 303 3.65 -16.79 -8.51
CA THR A 303 2.59 -15.97 -9.14
C THR A 303 2.95 -15.57 -10.57
N THR A 304 1.92 -15.44 -11.40
CA THR A 304 2.00 -14.91 -12.77
C THR A 304 0.96 -13.80 -13.02
N GLY A 305 0.23 -13.39 -11.98
CA GLY A 305 -0.78 -12.34 -12.05
C GLY A 305 -1.57 -12.22 -10.76
N VAL A 306 -2.40 -11.18 -10.62
CA VAL A 306 -3.22 -10.96 -9.42
C VAL A 306 -4.23 -12.07 -9.14
N LEU A 307 -4.56 -12.88 -10.14
CA LEU A 307 -5.49 -14.02 -10.05
C LEU A 307 -4.77 -15.37 -10.15
N GLU A 308 -3.55 -15.39 -10.67
CA GLU A 308 -2.79 -16.59 -10.99
C GLU A 308 -1.62 -16.74 -10.01
N TYR A 309 -1.82 -17.50 -8.95
CA TYR A 309 -0.82 -17.73 -7.91
C TYR A 309 -0.99 -19.10 -7.24
N THR A 310 0.11 -19.61 -6.68
CA THR A 310 0.09 -20.88 -5.94
C THR A 310 -0.72 -20.75 -4.64
N LYS A 311 -1.42 -21.83 -4.30
CA LYS A 311 -2.12 -22.01 -3.03
C LYS A 311 -1.41 -23.01 -2.11
N ASP A 312 -0.22 -23.45 -2.50
CA ASP A 312 0.59 -24.39 -1.74
C ASP A 312 1.75 -23.64 -1.07
N SER A 313 1.72 -23.54 0.25
CA SER A 313 2.77 -22.92 1.06
C SER A 313 4.16 -23.53 0.82
N LYS A 314 4.22 -24.83 0.49
CA LYS A 314 5.51 -25.49 0.19
C LYS A 314 6.17 -24.94 -1.07
N VAL A 315 5.38 -24.49 -2.04
CA VAL A 315 5.92 -23.86 -3.25
C VAL A 315 6.53 -22.50 -2.92
N ILE A 316 5.86 -21.72 -2.07
CA ILE A 316 6.36 -20.40 -1.62
C ILE A 316 7.65 -20.59 -0.83
N GLU A 317 7.69 -21.54 0.12
CA GLU A 317 8.89 -21.85 0.90
C GLU A 317 10.04 -22.31 0.03
N ALA A 318 9.78 -23.21 -0.93
CA ALA A 318 10.81 -23.68 -1.86
C ALA A 318 11.36 -22.53 -2.72
N ALA A 319 10.51 -21.62 -3.18
CA ALA A 319 10.92 -20.44 -3.94
C ALA A 319 11.77 -19.48 -3.09
N LYS A 320 11.41 -19.25 -1.82
CA LYS A 320 12.22 -18.44 -0.88
C LYS A 320 13.60 -19.07 -0.65
N ILE A 321 13.64 -20.39 -0.44
CA ILE A 321 14.92 -21.12 -0.27
C ILE A 321 15.80 -20.99 -1.53
N GLU A 322 15.20 -21.06 -2.72
CA GLU A 322 15.94 -20.89 -3.98
C GLU A 322 16.51 -19.46 -4.09
N LEU A 323 15.74 -18.43 -3.76
CA LEU A 323 16.24 -17.05 -3.71
C LEU A 323 17.38 -16.90 -2.70
N ALA A 324 17.25 -17.49 -1.52
CA ALA A 324 18.29 -17.46 -0.50
C ALA A 324 19.59 -18.09 -1.01
N GLN A 325 19.50 -19.25 -1.71
CA GLN A 325 20.67 -19.92 -2.30
C GLN A 325 21.29 -19.04 -3.40
N MET A 326 20.48 -18.44 -4.28
CA MET A 326 20.96 -17.49 -5.29
C MET A 326 21.75 -16.35 -4.65
N ILE A 327 21.21 -15.75 -3.58
CA ILE A 327 21.87 -14.64 -2.88
C ILE A 327 23.22 -15.11 -2.30
N MET A 328 23.26 -16.24 -1.62
CA MET A 328 24.50 -16.80 -1.06
C MET A 328 25.55 -17.04 -2.16
N ASP A 329 25.16 -17.71 -3.24
CA ASP A 329 26.04 -17.98 -4.38
C ASP A 329 26.53 -16.70 -5.09
N GLY A 330 25.72 -15.63 -5.06
CA GLY A 330 26.07 -14.34 -5.64
C GLY A 330 27.05 -13.53 -4.79
N LEU A 331 26.95 -13.63 -3.48
CA LEU A 331 27.83 -12.93 -2.53
C LEU A 331 29.23 -13.58 -2.42
N GLU A 332 29.37 -14.86 -2.84
CA GLU A 332 30.67 -15.58 -2.88
C GLU A 332 31.51 -15.31 -4.14
N LYS A 333 30.92 -14.64 -5.15
CA LYS A 333 31.61 -14.30 -6.42
C LYS A 333 32.28 -12.94 -6.35
#